data_1038cddb8010033ca463fe34c875f74e
#
_entry.id   1038cddb8010033ca463fe34c875f74e
#
_cell.length_a   1.000
_cell.length_b   1.000
_cell.length_c   1.000
_cell.angle_alpha   90.00
_cell.angle_beta   90.00
_cell.angle_gamma   90.00
#
_symmetry.space_group_name_H-M   'P 1'
#
loop_
_entity.id
_entity.type
_entity.pdbx_description
1 polymer ?
#
loop_
_entity_poly.entity_id
_entity_poly.type
_entity_poly.pdbx_seq_one_letter_code
_entity_poly.pdbx_strand_id
1 'polypeptide(L)'
;MDISYYIHNRETGKMELHFDKPEYDALTDEQRSEIKSAFLWGRRSGCWISRAKEPNLWRAEHVAKALGLEDGGEQGERLSFAEQQERKAERAEHRAERLEIKADAACAKGEALQKPINDLHGDIAFFTQPNINTSAGRKFTRQRDKMFAAYEKGFDEFNKSEYYRHRAQTARKTADRPEMRDRAFLNRRIEECEASIRKFKRNIDMCELYSKTSPEKAEGYAKQIDYWAERIEIELDKLGYYQDAMDALGGVQYSRENVKPGYIVRIGRYKNHPMKVLSCGPKNFTGMAGDGLVLKYPYAEITEIVRAEEEKPEDTVQPFKIGETFNVRGETYNI
;
A
#
# COMPACT_ATOMS: atom_id res chain seq x y z
N MET A 1 -12.47 39.37 17.04
CA MET A 1 -13.39 38.48 16.31
C MET A 1 -12.52 37.48 15.65
N ASP A 2 -12.58 36.24 16.10
CA ASP A 2 -11.84 35.15 15.43
C ASP A 2 -12.62 34.83 14.16
N ILE A 3 -12.03 35.16 13.03
CA ILE A 3 -12.63 34.97 11.70
C ILE A 3 -12.42 33.49 11.33
N SER A 4 -13.47 32.84 10.85
CA SER A 4 -13.35 31.46 10.33
C SER A 4 -12.53 31.45 9.05
N TYR A 5 -11.54 30.57 8.97
CA TYR A 5 -10.57 30.52 7.88
C TYR A 5 -10.21 29.08 7.51
N TYR A 6 -9.60 28.91 6.36
CA TYR A 6 -8.99 27.64 5.98
C TYR A 6 -7.49 27.82 5.75
N ILE A 7 -6.73 26.74 6.00
CA ILE A 7 -5.29 26.69 5.74
C ILE A 7 -4.92 25.45 4.95
N HIS A 8 -3.85 25.58 4.19
CA HIS A 8 -3.15 24.44 3.59
C HIS A 8 -2.02 24.00 4.52
N ASN A 9 -2.23 22.91 5.23
CA ASN A 9 -1.20 22.32 6.09
C ASN A 9 -0.23 21.49 5.21
N ARG A 10 0.93 22.05 4.91
CA ARG A 10 1.98 21.44 4.07
C ARG A 10 2.58 20.19 4.69
N GLU A 11 2.64 20.11 6.02
CA GLU A 11 3.17 18.93 6.72
C GLU A 11 2.30 17.68 6.51
N THR A 12 0.98 17.86 6.54
CA THR A 12 0.03 16.75 6.36
C THR A 12 -0.41 16.58 4.90
N GLY A 13 -0.19 17.59 4.06
CA GLY A 13 -0.69 17.71 2.69
C GLY A 13 -2.22 17.81 2.66
N LYS A 14 -2.83 18.44 3.67
CA LYS A 14 -4.28 18.53 3.83
C LYS A 14 -4.72 19.96 4.06
N MET A 15 -5.97 20.22 3.71
CA MET A 15 -6.65 21.47 4.06
C MET A 15 -7.34 21.32 5.40
N GLU A 16 -7.28 22.35 6.23
CA GLU A 16 -7.93 22.44 7.53
C GLU A 16 -8.87 23.63 7.55
N LEU A 17 -10.10 23.43 8.07
CA LEU A 17 -11.05 24.51 8.30
C LEU A 17 -11.12 24.79 9.80
N HIS A 18 -10.93 26.04 10.13
CA HIS A 18 -11.03 26.56 11.50
C HIS A 18 -12.26 27.45 11.60
N PHE A 19 -13.22 27.04 12.42
CA PHE A 19 -14.45 27.79 12.67
C PHE A 19 -14.45 28.32 14.08
N ASP A 20 -14.89 29.55 14.23
CA ASP A 20 -15.40 30.01 15.53
C ASP A 20 -16.73 29.33 15.81
N LYS A 21 -16.97 28.98 17.07
CA LYS A 21 -18.16 28.21 17.48
C LYS A 21 -19.49 28.90 17.11
N PRO A 22 -19.69 30.19 17.32
CA PRO A 22 -20.91 30.90 16.89
C PRO A 22 -21.15 30.80 15.37
N GLU A 23 -20.08 30.92 14.55
CA GLU A 23 -20.18 30.87 13.10
C GLU A 23 -20.51 29.44 12.61
N TYR A 24 -19.91 28.42 13.22
CA TYR A 24 -20.26 27.04 12.92
C TYR A 24 -21.71 26.71 13.29
N ASP A 25 -22.20 27.22 14.42
CA ASP A 25 -23.58 27.02 14.88
C ASP A 25 -24.60 27.76 14.00
N ALA A 26 -24.19 28.80 13.30
CA ALA A 26 -25.01 29.56 12.33
C ALA A 26 -25.12 28.90 10.97
N LEU A 27 -24.29 27.90 10.64
CA LEU A 27 -24.31 27.17 9.35
C LEU A 27 -25.64 26.42 9.17
N THR A 28 -26.14 26.40 7.94
CA THR A 28 -27.30 25.57 7.56
C THR A 28 -26.95 24.07 7.58
N ASP A 29 -27.96 23.22 7.64
CA ASP A 29 -27.77 21.79 7.62
C ASP A 29 -27.17 21.33 6.29
N GLU A 30 -27.44 22.01 5.18
CA GLU A 30 -26.85 21.77 3.87
C GLU A 30 -25.36 22.07 3.89
N GLN A 31 -24.94 23.23 4.39
CA GLN A 31 -23.52 23.60 4.56
C GLN A 31 -22.76 22.62 5.45
N ARG A 32 -23.38 22.23 6.59
CA ARG A 32 -22.78 21.19 7.47
C ARG A 32 -22.65 19.82 6.76
N SER A 33 -23.60 19.48 5.90
CA SER A 33 -23.54 18.26 5.10
C SER A 33 -22.41 18.32 4.07
N GLU A 34 -22.21 19.48 3.42
CA GLU A 34 -21.10 19.70 2.48
C GLU A 34 -19.75 19.58 3.19
N ILE A 35 -19.58 20.21 4.35
CA ILE A 35 -18.37 20.05 5.17
C ILE A 35 -18.11 18.56 5.45
N LYS A 36 -19.08 17.84 5.98
CA LYS A 36 -18.95 16.41 6.30
C LYS A 36 -18.65 15.55 5.08
N SER A 37 -19.04 15.96 3.87
CA SER A 37 -18.75 15.24 2.63
C SER A 37 -17.28 15.34 2.24
N ALA A 38 -16.62 16.49 2.44
CA ALA A 38 -15.25 16.77 2.04
C ALA A 38 -14.23 16.69 3.18
N PHE A 39 -14.69 16.85 4.45
CA PHE A 39 -13.84 16.93 5.62
C PHE A 39 -14.25 15.93 6.71
N LEU A 40 -13.34 15.72 7.66
CA LEU A 40 -13.52 14.95 8.89
C LEU A 40 -13.14 15.80 10.08
N TRP A 41 -13.91 15.72 11.15
CA TRP A 41 -13.56 16.41 12.39
C TRP A 41 -12.36 15.79 13.07
N GLY A 42 -11.31 16.57 13.25
CA GLY A 42 -10.09 16.19 13.97
C GLY A 42 -10.23 16.50 15.46
N ARG A 43 -10.56 15.48 16.28
CA ARG A 43 -10.73 15.67 17.74
C ARG A 43 -9.49 16.22 18.45
N ARG A 44 -8.29 15.95 17.93
CA ARG A 44 -7.04 16.44 18.53
C ARG A 44 -6.68 17.85 18.08
N SER A 45 -6.89 18.13 16.80
CA SER A 45 -6.58 19.44 16.20
C SER A 45 -7.67 20.47 16.45
N GLY A 46 -8.89 20.05 16.81
CA GLY A 46 -10.02 20.94 17.00
C GLY A 46 -10.51 21.61 15.71
N CYS A 47 -10.18 21.07 14.55
CA CYS A 47 -10.53 21.61 13.24
C CYS A 47 -11.09 20.54 12.30
N TRP A 48 -11.67 20.95 11.18
CA TRP A 48 -12.11 20.08 10.12
C TRP A 48 -10.96 19.81 9.14
N ILE A 49 -10.59 18.56 8.94
CA ILE A 49 -9.45 18.13 8.12
C ILE A 49 -9.96 17.49 6.84
N SER A 50 -9.45 17.89 5.68
CA SER A 50 -9.85 17.36 4.39
C SER A 50 -9.68 15.83 4.31
N ARG A 51 -10.65 15.15 3.68
CA ARG A 51 -10.54 13.71 3.41
C ARG A 51 -9.47 13.42 2.37
N ALA A 52 -9.41 14.28 1.34
CA ALA A 52 -8.40 14.25 0.30
C ALA A 52 -7.07 14.83 0.78
N LYS A 53 -5.99 14.49 0.09
CA LYS A 53 -4.66 15.07 0.23
C LYS A 53 -4.24 15.70 -1.09
N GLU A 54 -3.24 16.58 -1.04
CA GLU A 54 -2.55 17.01 -2.25
C GLU A 54 -2.21 15.79 -3.15
N PRO A 55 -2.44 15.93 -4.44
CA PRO A 55 -2.89 17.10 -5.22
C PRO A 55 -4.40 17.24 -5.34
N ASN A 56 -5.21 16.41 -4.72
CA ASN A 56 -6.65 16.27 -4.97
C ASN A 56 -7.49 17.10 -3.99
N LEU A 57 -7.06 18.33 -3.70
CA LEU A 57 -7.75 19.23 -2.74
C LEU A 57 -8.88 20.05 -3.38
N TRP A 58 -9.06 19.97 -4.70
CA TRP A 58 -10.04 20.78 -5.43
C TRP A 58 -11.43 20.84 -4.77
N ARG A 59 -11.96 19.67 -4.33
CA ARG A 59 -13.27 19.62 -3.67
C ARG A 59 -13.27 20.32 -2.32
N ALA A 60 -12.18 20.18 -1.56
CA ALA A 60 -12.03 20.83 -0.26
C ALA A 60 -11.96 22.35 -0.41
N GLU A 61 -11.18 22.84 -1.39
CA GLU A 61 -11.08 24.26 -1.73
C GLU A 61 -12.43 24.83 -2.18
N HIS A 62 -13.15 24.08 -3.03
CA HIS A 62 -14.46 24.51 -3.49
C HIS A 62 -15.43 24.69 -2.32
N VAL A 63 -15.47 23.76 -1.38
CA VAL A 63 -16.32 23.85 -0.18
C VAL A 63 -15.90 25.01 0.70
N ALA A 64 -14.60 25.22 0.96
CA ALA A 64 -14.10 26.33 1.76
C ALA A 64 -14.49 27.69 1.17
N LYS A 65 -14.33 27.86 -0.15
CA LYS A 65 -14.71 29.07 -0.89
C LYS A 65 -16.23 29.29 -0.92
N ALA A 66 -17.02 28.22 -1.10
CA ALA A 66 -18.49 28.32 -1.07
C ALA A 66 -19.05 28.72 0.29
N LEU A 67 -18.31 28.40 1.37
CA LEU A 67 -18.64 28.83 2.74
C LEU A 67 -18.17 30.25 3.05
N GLY A 68 -17.46 30.91 2.15
CA GLY A 68 -16.96 32.28 2.36
C GLY A 68 -15.83 32.39 3.39
N LEU A 69 -15.09 31.28 3.64
CA LEU A 69 -13.97 31.27 4.58
C LEU A 69 -12.78 32.05 4.02
N GLU A 70 -12.08 32.75 4.88
CA GLU A 70 -10.86 33.45 4.50
C GLU A 70 -9.71 32.46 4.24
N ASP A 71 -8.86 32.81 3.28
CA ASP A 71 -7.66 32.04 2.97
C ASP A 71 -6.54 32.40 3.95
N GLY A 72 -6.25 31.53 4.89
CA GLY A 72 -5.16 31.65 5.86
C GLY A 72 -3.79 31.24 5.30
N GLY A 73 -3.73 30.90 4.02
CA GLY A 73 -2.50 30.54 3.33
C GLY A 73 -1.96 29.15 3.68
N GLU A 74 -0.67 28.99 3.44
CA GLU A 74 0.05 27.74 3.68
C GLU A 74 0.74 27.76 5.04
N GLN A 75 0.65 26.66 5.79
CA GLN A 75 1.30 26.50 7.09
C GLN A 75 2.15 25.23 7.15
N GLY A 76 3.31 25.35 7.81
CA GLY A 76 4.27 24.26 8.00
C GLY A 76 5.13 24.00 6.77
N GLU A 77 6.14 23.18 6.94
CA GLU A 77 7.01 22.72 5.87
C GLU A 77 6.57 21.35 5.38
N ARG A 78 6.75 21.11 4.09
CA ARG A 78 6.46 19.83 3.53
C ARG A 78 7.47 18.80 4.00
N LEU A 79 6.97 17.72 4.59
CA LEU A 79 7.81 16.60 4.98
C LEU A 79 8.41 15.90 3.74
N SER A 80 9.66 15.51 3.84
CA SER A 80 10.28 14.60 2.89
C SER A 80 9.51 13.28 2.82
N PHE A 81 9.67 12.56 1.73
CA PHE A 81 9.02 11.25 1.59
C PHE A 81 9.51 10.24 2.64
N ALA A 82 10.80 10.32 3.01
CA ALA A 82 11.39 9.52 4.09
C ALA A 82 10.67 9.76 5.42
N GLU A 83 10.53 11.02 5.85
CA GLU A 83 9.82 11.41 7.08
C GLU A 83 8.35 11.00 7.06
N GLN A 84 7.68 11.14 5.91
CA GLN A 84 6.31 10.68 5.75
C GLN A 84 6.18 9.17 5.97
N GLN A 85 7.13 8.39 5.45
CA GLN A 85 7.16 6.93 5.63
C GLN A 85 7.51 6.53 7.07
N GLU A 86 8.39 7.26 7.73
CA GLU A 86 8.73 7.05 9.14
C GLU A 86 7.53 7.31 10.05
N ARG A 87 6.89 8.47 9.92
CA ARG A 87 5.65 8.77 10.66
C ARG A 87 4.51 7.79 10.38
N LYS A 88 4.47 7.19 9.19
CA LYS A 88 3.51 6.13 8.87
C LYS A 88 3.85 4.84 9.63
N ALA A 89 5.13 4.49 9.72
CA ALA A 89 5.61 3.33 10.46
C ALA A 89 5.34 3.48 11.96
N GLU A 90 5.69 4.61 12.57
CA GLU A 90 5.42 4.90 13.98
C GLU A 90 3.92 4.81 14.32
N ARG A 91 3.07 5.41 13.48
CA ARG A 91 1.62 5.30 13.68
C ARG A 91 1.08 3.88 13.55
N ALA A 92 1.71 3.06 12.71
CA ALA A 92 1.36 1.67 12.56
C ALA A 92 1.81 0.86 13.79
N GLU A 93 2.99 1.12 14.34
CA GLU A 93 3.49 0.50 15.58
C GLU A 93 2.58 0.82 16.78
N HIS A 94 2.31 2.10 17.03
CA HIS A 94 1.35 2.49 18.09
C HIS A 94 -0.06 1.93 17.90
N ARG A 95 -0.45 1.65 16.66
CA ARG A 95 -1.73 0.94 16.41
C ARG A 95 -1.62 -0.52 16.81
N ALA A 96 -0.50 -1.17 16.50
CA ALA A 96 -0.25 -2.56 16.87
C ALA A 96 -0.29 -2.75 18.38
N GLU A 97 0.46 -1.93 19.12
CA GLU A 97 0.48 -1.93 20.58
C GLU A 97 -0.93 -1.80 21.19
N ARG A 98 -1.71 -0.83 20.72
CA ARG A 98 -3.08 -0.64 21.21
C ARG A 98 -4.01 -1.81 20.88
N LEU A 99 -3.77 -2.49 19.76
CA LEU A 99 -4.55 -3.67 19.39
C LEU A 99 -4.16 -4.89 20.25
N GLU A 100 -2.89 -5.03 20.61
CA GLU A 100 -2.42 -6.09 21.53
C GLU A 100 -3.01 -5.92 22.92
N ILE A 101 -2.98 -4.71 23.47
CA ILE A 101 -3.63 -4.39 24.75
C ILE A 101 -5.13 -4.78 24.73
N LYS A 102 -5.82 -4.50 23.61
CA LYS A 102 -7.22 -4.91 23.45
C LYS A 102 -7.39 -6.42 23.33
N ALA A 103 -6.46 -7.10 22.68
CA ALA A 103 -6.46 -8.56 22.56
C ALA A 103 -6.30 -9.21 23.90
N ASP A 104 -5.36 -8.74 24.72
CA ASP A 104 -5.09 -9.28 26.04
C ASP A 104 -6.26 -9.01 27.00
N ALA A 105 -6.84 -7.80 26.94
CA ALA A 105 -8.04 -7.48 27.73
C ALA A 105 -9.25 -8.35 27.34
N ALA A 106 -9.44 -8.64 26.06
CA ALA A 106 -10.51 -9.52 25.58
C ALA A 106 -10.25 -10.98 26.02
N CYS A 107 -8.99 -11.46 25.95
CA CYS A 107 -8.60 -12.77 26.42
C CYS A 107 -8.89 -12.94 27.93
N ALA A 108 -8.38 -12.01 28.73
CA ALA A 108 -8.60 -12.03 30.19
C ALA A 108 -10.09 -11.98 30.54
N LYS A 109 -10.89 -11.22 29.79
CA LYS A 109 -12.35 -11.19 29.98
C LYS A 109 -13.01 -12.51 29.59
N GLY A 110 -12.56 -13.17 28.52
CA GLY A 110 -13.01 -14.49 28.12
C GLY A 110 -12.74 -15.53 29.21
N GLU A 111 -11.51 -15.55 29.74
CA GLU A 111 -11.10 -16.40 30.85
C GLU A 111 -11.96 -16.18 32.12
N ALA A 112 -12.17 -14.92 32.49
CA ALA A 112 -13.00 -14.57 33.65
C ALA A 112 -14.46 -15.02 33.48
N LEU A 113 -15.01 -14.97 32.27
CA LEU A 113 -16.36 -15.43 31.97
C LEU A 113 -16.50 -16.97 32.03
N GLN A 114 -15.44 -17.68 31.63
CA GLN A 114 -15.43 -19.15 31.62
C GLN A 114 -15.02 -19.77 32.97
N LYS A 115 -14.23 -19.03 33.74
CA LYS A 115 -13.70 -19.50 35.01
C LYS A 115 -14.74 -20.16 35.96
N PRO A 116 -15.96 -19.60 36.20
CA PRO A 116 -16.91 -20.20 37.11
C PRO A 116 -17.37 -21.61 36.72
N ILE A 117 -17.41 -21.93 35.41
CA ILE A 117 -17.73 -23.29 34.95
C ILE A 117 -16.48 -24.18 34.96
N ASN A 118 -15.34 -23.63 34.55
CA ASN A 118 -14.08 -24.38 34.55
C ASN A 118 -13.67 -24.82 35.96
N ASP A 119 -13.91 -23.97 36.96
CA ASP A 119 -13.64 -24.31 38.41
C ASP A 119 -14.57 -25.43 38.94
N LEU A 120 -15.72 -25.66 38.30
CA LEU A 120 -16.66 -26.74 38.63
C LEU A 120 -16.41 -28.03 37.85
N HIS A 121 -15.29 -28.11 37.10
CA HIS A 121 -14.96 -29.29 36.33
C HIS A 121 -14.83 -30.51 37.24
N GLY A 122 -15.68 -31.55 36.99
CA GLY A 122 -15.78 -32.73 37.83
C GLY A 122 -16.89 -32.69 38.90
N ASP A 123 -17.56 -31.57 39.12
CA ASP A 123 -18.73 -31.51 40.00
C ASP A 123 -19.98 -32.06 39.29
N ILE A 124 -20.22 -33.35 39.45
CA ILE A 124 -21.35 -34.07 38.85
C ILE A 124 -22.69 -33.45 39.29
N ALA A 125 -22.79 -32.96 40.54
CA ALA A 125 -24.02 -32.38 41.06
C ALA A 125 -24.41 -31.09 40.32
N PHE A 126 -23.45 -30.29 39.90
CA PHE A 126 -23.70 -29.09 39.11
C PHE A 126 -24.23 -29.42 37.69
N PHE A 127 -23.72 -30.47 37.08
CA PHE A 127 -24.07 -30.85 35.70
C PHE A 127 -25.34 -31.75 35.63
N THR A 128 -25.85 -32.26 36.74
CA THR A 128 -27.10 -33.03 36.76
C THR A 128 -28.33 -32.13 36.75
N GLN A 129 -29.46 -32.68 36.31
CA GLN A 129 -30.71 -31.93 36.24
C GLN A 129 -31.29 -31.70 37.65
N PRO A 130 -31.48 -30.45 38.09
CA PRO A 130 -32.06 -30.16 39.40
C PRO A 130 -33.57 -30.44 39.39
N ASN A 131 -34.13 -30.72 40.60
CA ASN A 131 -35.60 -30.85 40.75
C ASN A 131 -36.27 -29.47 40.61
N ILE A 132 -36.80 -29.17 39.41
CA ILE A 132 -37.44 -27.90 39.07
C ILE A 132 -38.78 -27.66 39.79
N ASN A 133 -39.35 -28.68 40.41
CA ASN A 133 -40.62 -28.54 41.13
C ASN A 133 -40.47 -27.82 42.46
N THR A 134 -39.23 -27.69 42.97
CA THR A 134 -38.91 -26.94 44.19
C THR A 134 -38.48 -25.49 43.88
N SER A 135 -38.69 -24.59 44.84
CA SER A 135 -38.23 -23.22 44.73
C SER A 135 -36.70 -23.14 44.63
N ALA A 136 -35.98 -23.94 45.41
CA ALA A 136 -34.53 -24.07 45.40
C ALA A 136 -34.01 -24.56 44.03
N GLY A 137 -34.64 -25.60 43.45
CA GLY A 137 -34.25 -26.14 42.16
C GLY A 137 -34.43 -25.15 41.03
N ARG A 138 -35.54 -24.37 41.01
CA ARG A 138 -35.74 -23.28 40.04
C ARG A 138 -34.68 -22.16 40.15
N LYS A 139 -34.28 -21.81 41.40
CA LYS A 139 -33.24 -20.81 41.62
C LYS A 139 -31.88 -21.30 41.11
N PHE A 140 -31.56 -22.57 41.42
CA PHE A 140 -30.32 -23.20 40.93
C PHE A 140 -30.27 -23.28 39.41
N THR A 141 -31.34 -23.70 38.75
CA THR A 141 -31.42 -23.73 37.27
C THR A 141 -31.14 -22.36 36.67
N ARG A 142 -31.80 -21.30 37.15
CA ARG A 142 -31.56 -19.92 36.66
C ARG A 142 -30.11 -19.46 36.84
N GLN A 143 -29.47 -19.85 37.96
CA GLN A 143 -28.07 -19.51 38.21
C GLN A 143 -27.16 -20.25 37.22
N ARG A 144 -27.38 -21.55 37.02
CA ARG A 144 -26.65 -22.37 36.06
C ARG A 144 -26.79 -21.87 34.66
N ASP A 145 -28.00 -21.54 34.20
CA ASP A 145 -28.25 -21.01 32.86
C ASP A 145 -27.51 -19.68 32.64
N LYS A 146 -27.44 -18.82 33.68
CA LYS A 146 -26.62 -17.59 33.61
C LYS A 146 -25.12 -17.90 33.47
N MET A 147 -24.64 -18.92 34.13
CA MET A 147 -23.22 -19.32 34.07
C MET A 147 -22.91 -19.90 32.69
N PHE A 148 -23.78 -20.72 32.08
CA PHE A 148 -23.60 -21.22 30.76
C PHE A 148 -23.66 -20.09 29.72
N ALA A 149 -24.61 -19.17 29.84
CA ALA A 149 -24.68 -17.99 28.95
C ALA A 149 -23.43 -17.11 29.06
N ALA A 150 -22.83 -17.00 30.26
CA ALA A 150 -21.56 -16.29 30.43
C ALA A 150 -20.38 -17.06 29.80
N TYR A 151 -20.37 -18.38 29.93
CA TYR A 151 -19.38 -19.28 29.37
C TYR A 151 -19.37 -19.18 27.82
N GLU A 152 -20.53 -19.20 27.19
CA GLU A 152 -20.69 -18.97 25.74
C GLU A 152 -20.15 -17.60 25.32
N LYS A 153 -20.47 -16.53 26.03
CA LYS A 153 -19.92 -15.20 25.79
C LYS A 153 -18.38 -15.15 25.90
N GLY A 154 -17.79 -16.05 26.68
CA GLY A 154 -16.35 -16.19 26.77
C GLY A 154 -15.70 -16.52 25.43
N PHE A 155 -16.32 -17.38 24.62
CA PHE A 155 -15.82 -17.68 23.27
C PHE A 155 -15.89 -16.45 22.35
N ASP A 156 -16.92 -15.62 22.45
CA ASP A 156 -17.00 -14.38 21.70
C ASP A 156 -15.84 -13.42 22.02
N GLU A 157 -15.45 -13.35 23.31
CA GLU A 157 -14.31 -12.55 23.72
C GLU A 157 -12.97 -13.14 23.24
N PHE A 158 -12.80 -14.46 23.20
CA PHE A 158 -11.63 -15.09 22.59
C PHE A 158 -11.55 -14.82 21.08
N ASN A 159 -12.66 -14.93 20.36
CA ASN A 159 -12.72 -14.57 18.94
C ASN A 159 -12.34 -13.11 18.70
N LYS A 160 -12.77 -12.19 19.59
CA LYS A 160 -12.33 -10.78 19.53
C LYS A 160 -10.84 -10.62 19.80
N SER A 161 -10.30 -11.39 20.77
CA SER A 161 -8.86 -11.37 21.05
C SER A 161 -8.04 -11.80 19.82
N GLU A 162 -8.43 -12.90 19.18
CA GLU A 162 -7.79 -13.38 17.96
C GLU A 162 -7.88 -12.36 16.81
N TYR A 163 -9.05 -11.76 16.60
CA TYR A 163 -9.25 -10.69 15.63
C TYR A 163 -8.30 -9.50 15.88
N TYR A 164 -8.16 -9.06 17.14
CA TYR A 164 -7.26 -7.96 17.46
C TYR A 164 -5.79 -8.35 17.28
N ARG A 165 -5.38 -9.56 17.62
CA ARG A 165 -4.02 -10.08 17.38
C ARG A 165 -3.68 -10.10 15.89
N HIS A 166 -4.58 -10.60 15.05
CA HIS A 166 -4.39 -10.59 13.61
C HIS A 166 -4.25 -9.16 13.06
N ARG A 167 -5.06 -8.22 13.55
CA ARG A 167 -4.95 -6.82 13.15
C ARG A 167 -3.67 -6.14 13.65
N ALA A 168 -3.20 -6.51 14.83
CA ALA A 168 -1.91 -6.05 15.36
C ALA A 168 -0.75 -6.52 14.48
N GLN A 169 -0.75 -7.79 14.09
CA GLN A 169 0.26 -8.33 13.15
C GLN A 169 0.25 -7.61 11.81
N THR A 170 -0.93 -7.31 11.27
CA THR A 170 -1.05 -6.53 10.03
C THR A 170 -0.48 -5.13 10.19
N ALA A 171 -0.72 -4.48 11.33
CA ALA A 171 -0.17 -3.16 11.63
C ALA A 171 1.36 -3.22 11.77
N ARG A 172 1.92 -4.23 12.44
CA ARG A 172 3.38 -4.45 12.54
C ARG A 172 4.02 -4.67 11.17
N LYS A 173 3.40 -5.47 10.30
CA LYS A 173 3.89 -5.61 8.92
C LYS A 173 3.94 -4.27 8.18
N THR A 174 2.98 -3.38 8.44
CA THR A 174 2.99 -2.03 7.87
C THR A 174 4.12 -1.17 8.44
N ALA A 175 4.48 -1.35 9.72
CA ALA A 175 5.59 -0.65 10.36
C ALA A 175 6.95 -1.18 9.87
N ASP A 176 7.11 -2.49 9.77
CA ASP A 176 8.35 -3.15 9.34
C ASP A 176 8.69 -2.95 7.85
N ARG A 177 7.70 -2.63 7.03
CA ARG A 177 7.86 -2.39 5.58
C ARG A 177 8.70 -3.45 4.88
N PRO A 178 8.30 -4.73 4.90
CA PRO A 178 9.08 -5.83 4.34
C PRO A 178 9.32 -5.66 2.82
N GLU A 179 8.46 -4.90 2.12
CA GLU A 179 8.60 -4.55 0.73
C GLU A 179 9.89 -3.77 0.41
N MET A 180 10.45 -3.03 1.39
CA MET A 180 11.70 -2.29 1.23
C MET A 180 12.93 -3.20 1.18
N ARG A 181 12.79 -4.49 1.47
CA ARG A 181 13.82 -5.53 1.33
C ARG A 181 13.70 -6.31 0.01
N ASP A 182 12.73 -5.97 -0.83
CA ASP A 182 12.48 -6.61 -2.12
C ASP A 182 13.01 -5.74 -3.27
N ARG A 183 14.12 -6.17 -3.89
CA ARG A 183 14.74 -5.47 -5.04
C ARG A 183 13.78 -5.28 -6.21
N ALA A 184 12.91 -6.26 -6.47
CA ALA A 184 11.94 -6.17 -7.55
C ALA A 184 10.88 -5.08 -7.27
N PHE A 185 10.46 -4.95 -6.02
CA PHE A 185 9.56 -3.88 -5.59
C PHE A 185 10.24 -2.51 -5.75
N LEU A 186 11.45 -2.36 -5.23
CA LEU A 186 12.20 -1.11 -5.30
C LEU A 186 12.45 -0.69 -6.75
N ASN A 187 12.88 -1.61 -7.62
CA ASN A 187 13.09 -1.32 -9.04
C ASN A 187 11.81 -0.80 -9.72
N ARG A 188 10.66 -1.43 -9.46
CA ARG A 188 9.38 -0.95 -9.99
C ARG A 188 9.04 0.46 -9.51
N ARG A 189 9.29 0.77 -8.24
CA ARG A 189 9.05 2.12 -7.70
C ARG A 189 9.97 3.16 -8.32
N ILE A 190 11.25 2.82 -8.51
CA ILE A 190 12.23 3.67 -9.21
C ILE A 190 11.74 3.94 -10.65
N GLU A 191 11.37 2.91 -11.40
CA GLU A 191 10.88 3.06 -12.77
C GLU A 191 9.58 3.88 -12.86
N GLU A 192 8.66 3.72 -11.91
CA GLU A 192 7.42 4.52 -11.80
C GLU A 192 7.73 5.99 -11.54
N CYS A 193 8.63 6.32 -10.62
CA CYS A 193 9.07 7.69 -10.36
C CYS A 193 9.73 8.31 -11.60
N GLU A 194 10.67 7.61 -12.23
CA GLU A 194 11.31 8.06 -13.47
C GLU A 194 10.31 8.31 -14.60
N ALA A 195 9.31 7.42 -14.75
CA ALA A 195 8.27 7.56 -15.78
C ALA A 195 7.39 8.80 -15.50
N SER A 196 7.05 9.03 -14.21
CA SER A 196 6.29 10.21 -13.79
C SER A 196 7.08 11.50 -14.06
N ILE A 197 8.36 11.55 -13.71
CA ILE A 197 9.25 12.70 -13.98
C ILE A 197 9.31 12.98 -15.47
N ARG A 198 9.52 11.95 -16.31
CA ARG A 198 9.52 12.11 -17.78
C ARG A 198 8.18 12.63 -18.32
N LYS A 199 7.07 12.19 -17.74
CA LYS A 199 5.73 12.68 -18.10
C LYS A 199 5.57 14.15 -17.73
N PHE A 200 5.95 14.54 -16.51
CA PHE A 200 5.80 15.93 -16.05
C PHE A 200 6.71 16.89 -16.81
N LYS A 201 7.94 16.49 -17.14
CA LYS A 201 8.84 17.27 -18.01
C LYS A 201 8.19 17.54 -19.38
N ARG A 202 7.60 16.50 -20.01
CA ARG A 202 6.88 16.69 -21.28
C ARG A 202 5.68 17.64 -21.15
N ASN A 203 4.97 17.62 -20.01
CA ASN A 203 3.88 18.55 -19.76
C ASN A 203 4.40 20.01 -19.67
N ILE A 204 5.54 20.22 -19.02
CA ILE A 204 6.22 21.54 -18.97
C ILE A 204 6.59 21.99 -20.38
N ASP A 205 7.27 21.15 -21.16
CA ASP A 205 7.67 21.46 -22.53
C ASP A 205 6.44 21.87 -23.39
N MET A 206 5.31 21.18 -23.20
CA MET A 206 4.06 21.52 -23.90
C MET A 206 3.46 22.83 -23.41
N CYS A 207 3.48 23.12 -22.11
CA CYS A 207 3.02 24.41 -21.58
C CYS A 207 3.88 25.56 -22.07
N GLU A 208 5.20 25.40 -22.15
CA GLU A 208 6.12 26.39 -22.71
C GLU A 208 5.86 26.65 -24.21
N LEU A 209 5.60 25.58 -24.98
CA LEU A 209 5.24 25.72 -26.40
C LEU A 209 3.92 26.49 -26.58
N TYR A 210 2.89 26.14 -25.79
CA TYR A 210 1.60 26.81 -25.86
C TYR A 210 1.64 28.25 -25.36
N SER A 211 2.46 28.56 -24.38
CA SER A 211 2.71 29.93 -23.91
C SER A 211 3.28 30.82 -25.01
N LYS A 212 4.13 30.26 -25.87
CA LYS A 212 4.69 30.98 -27.03
C LYS A 212 3.67 31.17 -28.16
N THR A 213 2.76 30.22 -28.36
CA THR A 213 1.75 30.24 -29.43
C THR A 213 0.48 31.01 -29.07
N SER A 214 0.17 31.13 -27.78
CA SER A 214 -1.03 31.79 -27.24
C SER A 214 -0.67 32.71 -26.07
N PRO A 215 -0.09 33.90 -26.36
CA PRO A 215 0.39 34.81 -25.30
C PRO A 215 -0.72 35.29 -24.34
N GLU A 216 -1.98 35.34 -24.81
CA GLU A 216 -3.14 35.71 -23.97
C GLU A 216 -3.42 34.73 -22.81
N LYS A 217 -2.90 33.51 -22.90
CA LYS A 217 -3.03 32.44 -21.85
C LYS A 217 -1.73 32.17 -21.12
N ALA A 218 -0.67 32.96 -21.36
CA ALA A 218 0.67 32.73 -20.83
C ALA A 218 0.69 32.61 -19.30
N GLU A 219 -0.07 33.46 -18.59
CA GLU A 219 -0.17 33.37 -17.12
C GLU A 219 -0.75 32.04 -16.62
N GLY A 220 -1.75 31.52 -17.34
CA GLY A 220 -2.34 30.21 -17.01
C GLY A 220 -1.35 29.06 -17.23
N TYR A 221 -0.54 29.15 -18.30
CA TYR A 221 0.52 28.15 -18.56
C TYR A 221 1.66 28.26 -17.56
N ALA A 222 2.03 29.47 -17.11
CA ALA A 222 3.04 29.65 -16.07
C ALA A 222 2.62 28.95 -14.77
N LYS A 223 1.39 29.13 -14.32
CA LYS A 223 0.86 28.41 -13.12
C LYS A 223 0.88 26.89 -13.29
N GLN A 224 0.65 26.39 -14.52
CA GLN A 224 0.75 24.94 -14.79
C GLN A 224 2.21 24.46 -14.77
N ILE A 225 3.15 25.26 -15.27
CA ILE A 225 4.58 24.94 -15.21
C ILE A 225 5.03 24.82 -13.76
N ASP A 226 4.68 25.80 -12.90
CA ASP A 226 5.00 25.76 -11.48
C ASP A 226 4.41 24.51 -10.79
N TYR A 227 3.14 24.20 -11.11
CA TYR A 227 2.50 22.98 -10.61
C TYR A 227 3.25 21.70 -11.02
N TRP A 228 3.67 21.58 -12.29
CA TRP A 228 4.41 20.39 -12.74
C TRP A 228 5.84 20.35 -12.19
N ALA A 229 6.48 21.51 -11.99
CA ALA A 229 7.80 21.60 -11.35
C ALA A 229 7.76 21.10 -9.91
N GLU A 230 6.79 21.53 -9.10
CA GLU A 230 6.58 21.01 -7.76
C GLU A 230 6.35 19.48 -7.77
N ARG A 231 5.62 18.97 -8.76
CA ARG A 231 5.41 17.54 -8.93
C ARG A 231 6.69 16.76 -9.23
N ILE A 232 7.59 17.34 -10.01
CA ILE A 232 8.89 16.74 -10.29
C ILE A 232 9.72 16.65 -9.02
N GLU A 233 9.74 17.70 -8.19
CA GLU A 233 10.45 17.69 -6.90
C GLU A 233 9.94 16.58 -5.98
N ILE A 234 8.61 16.39 -5.93
CA ILE A 234 7.98 15.31 -5.17
C ILE A 234 8.44 13.93 -5.64
N GLU A 235 8.47 13.72 -6.95
CA GLU A 235 8.89 12.42 -7.49
C GLU A 235 10.40 12.21 -7.38
N LEU A 236 11.22 13.27 -7.41
CA LEU A 236 12.67 13.19 -7.16
C LEU A 236 12.96 12.78 -5.71
N ASP A 237 12.25 13.35 -4.74
CA ASP A 237 12.36 12.97 -3.32
C ASP A 237 12.01 11.49 -3.10
N LYS A 238 10.91 11.00 -3.73
CA LYS A 238 10.57 9.58 -3.69
C LYS A 238 11.62 8.70 -4.38
N LEU A 239 12.12 9.15 -5.53
CA LEU A 239 13.14 8.45 -6.30
C LEU A 239 14.41 8.26 -5.46
N GLY A 240 14.90 9.35 -4.83
CA GLY A 240 16.05 9.28 -3.92
C GLY A 240 15.85 8.27 -2.81
N TYR A 241 14.71 8.32 -2.12
CA TYR A 241 14.38 7.37 -1.06
C TYR A 241 14.43 5.89 -1.51
N TYR A 242 13.89 5.57 -2.69
CA TYR A 242 13.91 4.20 -3.21
C TYR A 242 15.29 3.79 -3.75
N GLN A 243 16.07 4.73 -4.29
CA GLN A 243 17.45 4.50 -4.72
C GLN A 243 18.34 4.20 -3.52
N ASP A 244 18.27 5.00 -2.45
CA ASP A 244 19.02 4.78 -1.20
C ASP A 244 18.70 3.39 -0.60
N ALA A 245 17.42 3.01 -0.61
CA ALA A 245 17.01 1.69 -0.15
C ALA A 245 17.55 0.55 -1.05
N MET A 246 17.58 0.76 -2.36
CA MET A 246 18.16 -0.19 -3.32
C MET A 246 19.66 -0.33 -3.12
N ASP A 247 20.37 0.78 -2.92
CA ASP A 247 21.81 0.82 -2.69
C ASP A 247 22.17 0.16 -1.37
N ALA A 248 21.37 0.35 -0.32
CA ALA A 248 21.52 -0.34 0.96
C ALA A 248 21.40 -1.88 0.84
N LEU A 249 20.68 -2.38 -0.18
CA LEU A 249 20.60 -3.80 -0.51
C LEU A 249 21.76 -4.28 -1.43
N GLY A 250 22.70 -3.40 -1.79
CA GLY A 250 23.81 -3.69 -2.72
C GLY A 250 23.41 -3.54 -4.19
N GLY A 251 22.36 -2.78 -4.49
CA GLY A 251 21.92 -2.49 -5.84
C GLY A 251 21.24 -3.65 -6.56
N VAL A 252 21.12 -3.54 -7.88
CA VAL A 252 20.62 -4.63 -8.75
C VAL A 252 21.74 -5.66 -8.95
N GLN A 253 21.55 -6.84 -8.41
CA GLN A 253 22.56 -7.91 -8.39
C GLN A 253 22.85 -8.49 -9.78
N TYR A 254 21.85 -8.50 -10.66
CA TYR A 254 21.92 -9.12 -11.98
C TYR A 254 21.78 -8.07 -13.09
N SER A 255 22.56 -8.25 -14.15
CA SER A 255 22.58 -7.35 -15.31
C SER A 255 22.82 -8.16 -16.59
N ARG A 256 22.83 -7.46 -17.73
CA ARG A 256 23.20 -8.07 -19.02
C ARG A 256 24.62 -8.68 -19.02
N GLU A 257 25.49 -8.21 -18.13
CA GLU A 257 26.88 -8.66 -18.07
C GLU A 257 27.01 -10.04 -17.42
N ASN A 258 26.18 -10.34 -16.43
CA ASN A 258 26.23 -11.57 -15.64
C ASN A 258 25.07 -12.54 -15.89
N VAL A 259 24.12 -12.20 -16.74
CA VAL A 259 23.02 -13.09 -17.18
C VAL A 259 23.05 -13.21 -18.70
N LYS A 260 23.08 -14.45 -19.20
CA LYS A 260 23.20 -14.73 -20.66
C LYS A 260 22.08 -15.63 -21.14
N PRO A 261 21.78 -15.63 -22.45
CA PRO A 261 20.89 -16.62 -23.06
C PRO A 261 21.31 -18.05 -22.70
N GLY A 262 20.34 -18.91 -22.45
CA GLY A 262 20.57 -20.28 -21.99
C GLY A 262 20.56 -20.49 -20.48
N TYR A 263 20.83 -19.43 -19.70
CA TYR A 263 20.77 -19.51 -18.23
C TYR A 263 19.37 -19.86 -17.75
N ILE A 264 19.33 -20.64 -16.67
CA ILE A 264 18.08 -20.91 -15.95
C ILE A 264 18.06 -20.07 -14.67
N VAL A 265 17.08 -19.19 -14.57
CA VAL A 265 16.93 -18.24 -13.46
C VAL A 265 15.61 -18.43 -12.72
N ARG A 266 15.58 -18.11 -11.44
CA ARG A 266 14.34 -17.93 -10.67
C ARG A 266 14.03 -16.47 -10.52
N ILE A 267 12.75 -16.11 -10.62
CA ILE A 267 12.27 -14.77 -10.34
C ILE A 267 11.38 -14.78 -9.09
N GLY A 268 11.36 -13.66 -8.36
CA GLY A 268 10.67 -13.56 -7.07
C GLY A 268 9.18 -13.91 -7.14
N ARG A 269 8.55 -13.57 -8.27
CA ARG A 269 7.11 -13.81 -8.51
C ARG A 269 6.77 -15.29 -8.74
N TYR A 270 7.69 -16.07 -9.26
CA TYR A 270 7.50 -17.49 -9.62
C TYR A 270 8.62 -18.37 -9.03
N LYS A 271 8.78 -18.30 -7.70
CA LYS A 271 9.87 -18.99 -6.96
C LYS A 271 10.00 -20.49 -7.28
N ASN A 272 8.89 -21.16 -7.58
CA ASN A 272 8.86 -22.59 -7.83
C ASN A 272 9.06 -22.96 -9.32
N HIS A 273 9.06 -21.99 -10.22
CA HIS A 273 9.14 -22.24 -11.66
C HIS A 273 10.38 -21.55 -12.23
N PRO A 274 11.48 -22.27 -12.44
CA PRO A 274 12.65 -21.70 -13.09
C PRO A 274 12.32 -21.35 -14.55
N MET A 275 12.93 -20.29 -15.05
CA MET A 275 12.76 -19.79 -16.41
C MET A 275 14.06 -19.89 -17.18
N LYS A 276 13.98 -20.30 -18.45
CA LYS A 276 15.12 -20.26 -19.38
C LYS A 276 15.22 -18.84 -19.97
N VAL A 277 16.39 -18.23 -19.86
CA VAL A 277 16.68 -16.94 -20.49
C VAL A 277 16.86 -17.14 -21.98
N LEU A 278 16.03 -16.48 -22.79
CA LEU A 278 16.09 -16.50 -24.24
C LEU A 278 16.93 -15.38 -24.83
N SER A 279 16.79 -14.18 -24.27
CA SER A 279 17.54 -13.00 -24.75
C SER A 279 17.75 -11.98 -23.62
N CYS A 280 18.81 -11.19 -23.74
CA CYS A 280 19.22 -10.20 -22.76
C CYS A 280 19.27 -8.81 -23.39
N GLY A 281 18.30 -7.95 -23.02
CA GLY A 281 18.29 -6.52 -23.38
C GLY A 281 19.06 -5.67 -22.38
N PRO A 282 19.09 -4.34 -22.57
CA PRO A 282 19.84 -3.44 -21.69
C PRO A 282 19.25 -3.34 -20.26
N LYS A 283 17.93 -3.34 -20.09
CA LYS A 283 17.24 -3.27 -18.80
C LYS A 283 16.47 -4.53 -18.41
N ASN A 284 16.09 -5.34 -19.40
CA ASN A 284 15.23 -6.50 -19.22
C ASN A 284 15.81 -7.73 -19.94
N PHE A 285 15.48 -8.92 -19.46
CA PHE A 285 15.67 -10.17 -20.18
C PHE A 285 14.33 -10.76 -20.62
N THR A 286 14.36 -11.61 -21.64
CA THR A 286 13.20 -12.41 -22.04
C THR A 286 13.37 -13.81 -21.49
N GLY A 287 12.44 -14.27 -20.67
CA GLY A 287 12.44 -15.60 -20.08
C GLY A 287 11.29 -16.45 -20.61
N MET A 288 11.51 -17.74 -20.74
CA MET A 288 10.52 -18.75 -21.08
C MET A 288 10.28 -19.64 -19.86
N ALA A 289 9.02 -19.70 -19.41
CA ALA A 289 8.60 -20.60 -18.35
C ALA A 289 8.44 -22.05 -18.88
N GLY A 290 8.33 -23.02 -17.99
CA GLY A 290 8.21 -24.43 -18.35
C GLY A 290 6.95 -24.80 -19.16
N ASP A 291 5.93 -23.94 -19.12
CA ASP A 291 4.70 -24.03 -19.93
C ASP A 291 4.84 -23.40 -21.34
N GLY A 292 6.01 -22.90 -21.68
CA GLY A 292 6.30 -22.24 -22.95
C GLY A 292 5.93 -20.76 -22.99
N LEU A 293 5.44 -20.17 -21.91
CA LEU A 293 5.11 -18.75 -21.84
C LEU A 293 6.38 -17.90 -21.88
N VAL A 294 6.45 -16.98 -22.84
CA VAL A 294 7.58 -16.07 -23.06
C VAL A 294 7.22 -14.67 -22.63
N LEU A 295 7.92 -14.15 -21.62
CA LEU A 295 7.69 -12.83 -21.06
C LEU A 295 9.00 -12.07 -20.84
N LYS A 296 8.90 -10.74 -20.76
CA LYS A 296 10.03 -9.86 -20.42
C LYS A 296 9.98 -9.48 -18.95
N TYR A 297 11.15 -9.57 -18.30
CA TYR A 297 11.32 -9.25 -16.89
C TYR A 297 12.55 -8.36 -16.69
N PRO A 298 12.49 -7.38 -15.76
CA PRO A 298 13.69 -6.66 -15.34
C PRO A 298 14.65 -7.58 -14.58
N TYR A 299 15.95 -7.33 -14.71
CA TYR A 299 16.97 -8.12 -14.01
C TYR A 299 16.82 -8.09 -12.49
N ALA A 300 16.26 -7.03 -11.93
CA ALA A 300 15.98 -6.91 -10.49
C ALA A 300 14.98 -7.97 -9.96
N GLU A 301 14.19 -8.61 -10.84
CA GLU A 301 13.30 -9.71 -10.44
C GLU A 301 14.01 -11.05 -10.28
N ILE A 302 15.24 -11.21 -10.77
CA ILE A 302 16.02 -12.42 -10.60
C ILE A 302 16.44 -12.55 -9.14
N THR A 303 16.06 -13.67 -8.53
CA THR A 303 16.45 -14.00 -7.15
C THR A 303 17.62 -14.95 -7.10
N GLU A 304 17.78 -15.81 -8.12
CA GLU A 304 18.81 -16.85 -8.18
C GLU A 304 19.08 -17.27 -9.62
N ILE A 305 20.34 -17.53 -9.95
CA ILE A 305 20.73 -18.25 -11.14
C ILE A 305 20.86 -19.73 -10.75
N VAL A 306 19.94 -20.56 -11.24
CA VAL A 306 19.90 -22.01 -10.94
C VAL A 306 20.96 -22.78 -11.75
N ARG A 307 21.13 -22.38 -13.01
CA ARG A 307 22.09 -23.00 -13.96
C ARG A 307 22.65 -21.91 -14.87
N ALA A 308 23.96 -21.82 -14.90
CA ALA A 308 24.72 -20.86 -15.70
C ALA A 308 25.35 -21.54 -16.90
N GLU A 309 24.56 -22.15 -17.78
CA GLU A 309 25.05 -22.69 -19.05
C GLU A 309 24.62 -21.75 -20.17
N GLU A 310 25.61 -21.26 -20.91
CA GLU A 310 25.36 -20.54 -22.16
C GLU A 310 24.78 -21.53 -23.17
N GLU A 311 23.72 -21.15 -23.86
CA GLU A 311 23.26 -21.86 -25.03
C GLU A 311 24.37 -21.71 -26.08
N LYS A 312 25.02 -22.81 -26.46
CA LYS A 312 25.86 -22.79 -27.65
C LYS A 312 24.96 -22.32 -28.79
N PRO A 313 25.37 -21.31 -29.59
CA PRO A 313 24.60 -20.99 -30.77
C PRO A 313 24.34 -22.30 -31.49
N GLU A 314 23.06 -22.66 -31.65
CA GLU A 314 22.71 -23.75 -32.56
C GLU A 314 23.48 -23.47 -33.83
N ASP A 315 24.20 -24.48 -34.31
CA ASP A 315 24.97 -24.38 -35.55
C ASP A 315 24.10 -23.64 -36.54
N THR A 316 24.51 -22.43 -36.87
CA THR A 316 23.81 -21.62 -37.86
C THR A 316 23.61 -22.53 -39.02
N VAL A 317 22.35 -22.87 -39.30
CA VAL A 317 21.99 -23.69 -40.47
C VAL A 317 22.81 -23.12 -41.61
N GLN A 318 23.84 -23.86 -42.01
CA GLN A 318 24.69 -23.37 -43.09
C GLN A 318 23.75 -23.11 -44.27
N PRO A 319 23.80 -21.93 -44.89
CA PRO A 319 22.93 -21.71 -46.01
C PRO A 319 23.19 -22.81 -47.02
N PHE A 320 22.15 -23.55 -47.36
CA PHE A 320 22.23 -24.61 -48.35
C PHE A 320 22.95 -24.11 -49.59
N LYS A 321 23.96 -24.80 -49.99
CA LYS A 321 24.67 -24.47 -51.24
C LYS A 321 23.88 -24.99 -52.44
N ILE A 322 23.80 -24.19 -53.48
CA ILE A 322 23.15 -24.61 -54.72
C ILE A 322 23.81 -25.90 -55.19
N GLY A 323 23.03 -26.96 -55.39
CA GLY A 323 23.48 -28.29 -55.74
C GLY A 323 23.56 -29.29 -54.57
N GLU A 324 23.24 -28.89 -53.32
CA GLU A 324 23.07 -29.79 -52.18
C GLU A 324 21.70 -30.48 -52.23
N THR A 325 21.71 -31.79 -51.98
CA THR A 325 20.49 -32.59 -51.86
C THR A 325 20.16 -32.80 -50.39
N PHE A 326 18.90 -32.60 -50.00
CA PHE A 326 18.42 -32.89 -48.65
C PHE A 326 17.18 -33.78 -48.69
N ASN A 327 17.02 -34.58 -47.66
CA ASN A 327 15.93 -35.56 -47.56
C ASN A 327 14.91 -35.11 -46.50
N VAL A 328 13.67 -34.94 -46.88
CA VAL A 328 12.57 -34.64 -45.96
C VAL A 328 11.51 -35.70 -46.11
N ARG A 329 11.28 -36.44 -45.01
CA ARG A 329 10.25 -37.51 -44.95
C ARG A 329 10.39 -38.58 -46.06
N GLY A 330 11.62 -38.88 -46.52
CA GLY A 330 11.85 -39.88 -47.51
C GLY A 330 11.87 -39.36 -48.97
N GLU A 331 11.61 -38.09 -49.19
CA GLU A 331 11.73 -37.44 -50.51
C GLU A 331 13.01 -36.60 -50.58
N THR A 332 13.74 -36.74 -51.70
CA THR A 332 15.01 -36.01 -51.93
C THR A 332 14.75 -34.74 -52.73
N TYR A 333 15.19 -33.62 -52.20
CA TYR A 333 15.09 -32.30 -52.82
C TYR A 333 16.48 -31.78 -53.18
N ASN A 334 16.61 -31.18 -54.37
CA ASN A 334 17.81 -30.46 -54.81
C ASN A 334 17.57 -28.95 -54.74
N ILE A 335 18.53 -28.18 -54.24
CA ILE A 335 18.50 -26.72 -54.26
C ILE A 335 19.31 -26.19 -55.44
#